data_d4fcc06db3028760baa8371c17cb17bc
#
_entry.id   d4fcc06db3028760baa8371c17cb17bc
#
_cell.length_a   1.000
_cell.length_b   1.000
_cell.length_c   1.000
_cell.angle_alpha   90.00
_cell.angle_beta   90.00
_cell.angle_gamma   90.00
#
_symmetry.space_group_name_H-M   'P 1'
#
loop_
_entity.id
_entity.type
_entity.pdbx_description
1 polymer ?
#
loop_
_entity_poly.entity_id
_entity_poly.type
_entity_poly.pdbx_seq_one_letter_code
_entity_poly.pdbx_strand_id
1 'polypeptide(L)'
;MSESNRPKTNNTRTLDVAPNMGEMVKPAELIEVKGASRLTLADRRLFNVLLRHAFGPDLASENRRFEIAVADLRETHESNDRLVQSIEALMTTVVTIQRPDGSTDRVQLLGWNNLSDPKRKRGNLKYSIPPELALLLKDSTVFAKLELEVLRAFTSKYALALYEAVARRVRLKHVFTERFALDDFRELLGVEPGKLETFGNLNQYAIKPALLEVNALSDFTVTVMPEKTGRRVTGVLIGWGAKDIEGRKAAYAELQRPRVGRKARITGTVEEMLPPEVIE
;
A
#
# COMPACT_ATOMS: atom_id res chain seq x y z
N MET A 1 11.96 11.80 48.34
CA MET A 1 11.68 12.35 47.02
C MET A 1 12.16 11.29 45.99
N SER A 2 11.24 10.49 45.50
CA SER A 2 11.54 9.37 44.61
C SER A 2 11.19 9.83 43.18
N GLU A 3 12.21 10.09 42.36
CA GLU A 3 12.01 10.36 40.95
C GLU A 3 11.50 9.09 40.25
N SER A 4 10.29 9.18 39.77
CA SER A 4 9.63 8.17 38.95
C SER A 4 10.42 7.95 37.67
N ASN A 5 11.12 6.82 37.60
CA ASN A 5 11.81 6.32 36.39
C ASN A 5 10.76 5.82 35.37
N ARG A 6 10.13 6.76 34.65
CA ARG A 6 9.31 6.40 33.47
C ARG A 6 10.25 5.92 32.37
N PRO A 7 10.02 4.74 31.78
CA PRO A 7 10.83 4.31 30.64
C PRO A 7 10.64 5.34 29.52
N LYS A 8 11.75 5.91 29.04
CA LYS A 8 11.78 6.73 27.83
C LYS A 8 11.39 5.83 26.67
N THR A 9 10.16 5.93 26.21
CA THR A 9 9.75 5.38 24.93
C THR A 9 10.53 6.12 23.86
N ASN A 10 11.54 5.49 23.27
CA ASN A 10 12.22 5.99 22.09
C ASN A 10 11.20 5.92 20.91
N ASN A 11 10.32 6.90 20.83
CA ASN A 11 9.44 7.06 19.68
C ASN A 11 10.26 7.68 18.54
N THR A 12 10.95 6.82 17.79
CA THR A 12 11.60 7.24 16.56
C THR A 12 10.54 7.77 15.61
N ARG A 13 10.72 9.00 15.11
CA ARG A 13 9.82 9.57 14.11
C ARG A 13 9.91 8.78 12.83
N THR A 14 8.79 8.59 12.15
CA THR A 14 8.73 7.80 10.92
C THR A 14 9.70 8.30 9.86
N LEU A 15 9.83 9.62 9.69
CA LEU A 15 10.73 10.21 8.70
C LEU A 15 12.23 10.03 9.00
N ASP A 16 12.60 9.69 10.24
CA ASP A 16 13.99 9.40 10.65
C ASP A 16 14.37 7.93 10.42
N VAL A 17 13.42 7.08 10.04
CA VAL A 17 13.66 5.66 9.79
C VAL A 17 14.31 5.47 8.43
N ALA A 18 15.53 4.95 8.39
CA ALA A 18 16.16 4.54 7.14
C ALA A 18 15.55 3.23 6.63
N PRO A 19 14.94 3.19 5.41
CA PRO A 19 14.50 1.94 4.81
C PRO A 19 15.70 1.08 4.40
N ASN A 20 15.56 -0.24 4.47
CA ASN A 20 16.55 -1.14 3.87
C ASN A 20 16.49 -1.05 2.34
N MET A 21 17.54 -1.59 1.68
CA MET A 21 17.54 -1.73 0.22
C MET A 21 16.37 -2.62 -0.20
N GLY A 22 15.54 -2.16 -1.17
CA GLY A 22 14.35 -2.89 -1.61
C GLY A 22 13.09 -2.63 -0.80
N GLU A 23 13.16 -1.84 0.28
CA GLU A 23 12.01 -1.45 1.09
C GLU A 23 11.62 0.02 0.91
N MET A 24 10.41 0.36 1.28
CA MET A 24 10.00 1.73 1.59
C MET A 24 9.33 1.78 2.96
N VAL A 25 9.44 2.92 3.62
CA VAL A 25 8.69 3.23 4.83
C VAL A 25 7.47 4.05 4.44
N LYS A 26 6.27 3.63 4.87
CA LYS A 26 5.03 4.37 4.64
C LYS A 26 4.36 4.67 5.97
N PRO A 27 4.14 5.94 6.32
CA PRO A 27 3.43 6.35 7.52
C PRO A 27 2.03 5.76 7.57
N ALA A 28 1.58 5.39 8.77
CA ALA A 28 0.26 4.76 8.98
C ALA A 28 -0.88 5.68 8.52
N GLU A 29 -0.71 6.97 8.69
CA GLU A 29 -1.64 8.03 8.29
C GLU A 29 -1.92 8.01 6.77
N LEU A 30 -0.98 7.50 5.96
CA LEU A 30 -1.12 7.34 4.50
C LEU A 30 -1.59 5.94 4.07
N ILE A 31 -1.69 5.01 5.00
CA ILE A 31 -2.22 3.65 4.75
C ILE A 31 -3.73 3.62 5.02
N GLU A 32 -4.16 4.24 6.11
CA GLU A 32 -5.54 4.22 6.59
C GLU A 32 -6.29 5.52 6.27
N VAL A 33 -6.02 6.09 5.11
CA VAL A 33 -6.69 7.30 4.64
C VAL A 33 -8.10 7.00 4.12
N LYS A 34 -9.05 7.89 4.38
CA LYS A 34 -10.37 7.91 3.75
C LYS A 34 -10.36 8.87 2.55
N GLY A 35 -11.20 8.61 1.54
CA GLY A 35 -11.31 9.46 0.36
C GLY A 35 -10.42 9.07 -0.83
N ALA A 36 -9.55 8.06 -0.68
CA ALA A 36 -8.65 7.58 -1.73
C ALA A 36 -9.25 6.44 -2.60
N SER A 37 -10.53 6.17 -2.49
CA SER A 37 -11.19 5.01 -3.14
C SER A 37 -11.22 5.09 -4.66
N ARG A 38 -11.22 6.31 -5.23
CA ARG A 38 -11.20 6.53 -6.69
C ARG A 38 -9.83 6.33 -7.32
N LEU A 39 -8.76 6.33 -6.54
CA LEU A 39 -7.42 6.11 -7.06
C LEU A 39 -7.29 4.70 -7.64
N THR A 40 -6.75 4.65 -8.85
CA THR A 40 -6.40 3.40 -9.52
C THR A 40 -5.15 2.76 -8.91
N LEU A 41 -4.82 1.55 -9.32
CA LEU A 41 -3.56 0.91 -8.93
C LEU A 41 -2.33 1.74 -9.40
N ALA A 42 -2.40 2.31 -10.61
CA ALA A 42 -1.34 3.13 -11.17
C ALA A 42 -1.12 4.41 -10.34
N ASP A 43 -2.20 5.09 -9.95
CA ASP A 43 -2.14 6.30 -9.12
C ASP A 43 -1.51 6.01 -7.75
N ARG A 44 -1.92 4.91 -7.11
CA ARG A 44 -1.37 4.47 -5.82
C ARG A 44 0.12 4.11 -5.91
N ARG A 45 0.53 3.45 -7.00
CA ARG A 45 1.94 3.16 -7.27
C ARG A 45 2.75 4.42 -7.49
N LEU A 46 2.24 5.35 -8.30
CA LEU A 46 2.89 6.63 -8.51
C LEU A 46 3.09 7.35 -7.18
N PHE A 47 2.05 7.44 -6.35
CA PHE A 47 2.15 8.06 -5.04
C PHE A 47 3.22 7.38 -4.16
N ASN A 48 3.28 6.06 -4.13
CA ASN A 48 4.30 5.33 -3.37
C ASN A 48 5.73 5.63 -3.89
N VAL A 49 5.92 5.73 -5.20
CA VAL A 49 7.23 6.10 -5.79
C VAL A 49 7.62 7.53 -5.41
N LEU A 50 6.69 8.49 -5.54
CA LEU A 50 6.94 9.89 -5.19
C LEU A 50 7.20 10.06 -3.69
N LEU A 51 6.42 9.40 -2.85
CA LEU A 51 6.61 9.42 -1.41
C LEU A 51 7.97 8.83 -1.01
N ARG A 52 8.33 7.68 -1.57
CA ARG A 52 9.64 7.05 -1.33
C ARG A 52 10.79 7.95 -1.75
N HIS A 53 10.70 8.59 -2.90
CA HIS A 53 11.72 9.51 -3.41
C HIS A 53 11.87 10.76 -2.53
N ALA A 54 10.75 11.26 -1.99
CA ALA A 54 10.75 12.42 -1.10
C ALA A 54 11.07 12.07 0.37
N PHE A 55 11.08 10.77 0.74
CA PHE A 55 11.12 10.31 2.12
C PHE A 55 12.44 10.69 2.81
N GLY A 56 12.32 11.17 4.04
CA GLY A 56 13.45 11.55 4.89
C GLY A 56 13.13 12.80 5.73
N PRO A 57 14.05 13.22 6.62
CA PRO A 57 13.85 14.37 7.51
C PRO A 57 13.49 15.66 6.76
N ASP A 58 14.02 15.83 5.57
CA ASP A 58 13.82 17.03 4.74
C ASP A 58 12.42 17.10 4.10
N LEU A 59 11.63 16.03 4.13
CA LEU A 59 10.29 16.02 3.54
C LEU A 59 9.42 17.13 4.11
N ALA A 60 9.56 17.41 5.40
CA ALA A 60 8.78 18.42 6.12
C ALA A 60 9.46 19.81 6.14
N SER A 61 10.55 20.01 5.38
CA SER A 61 11.19 21.33 5.27
C SER A 61 10.31 22.29 4.47
N GLU A 62 10.31 23.56 4.87
CA GLU A 62 9.50 24.59 4.25
C GLU A 62 9.81 24.74 2.74
N ASN A 63 8.76 24.84 1.94
CA ASN A 63 8.84 25.01 0.46
C ASN A 63 9.68 23.94 -0.26
N ARG A 64 9.83 22.73 0.33
CA ARG A 64 10.62 21.66 -0.27
C ARG A 64 10.01 21.21 -1.59
N ARG A 65 10.84 21.16 -2.61
CA ARG A 65 10.52 20.60 -3.93
C ARG A 65 11.48 19.44 -4.22
N PHE A 66 10.94 18.45 -4.89
CA PHE A 66 11.65 17.25 -5.30
C PHE A 66 11.70 17.18 -6.81
N GLU A 67 12.70 16.52 -7.37
CA GLU A 67 12.83 16.33 -8.81
C GLU A 67 13.20 14.88 -9.08
N ILE A 68 12.40 14.19 -9.90
CA ILE A 68 12.58 12.78 -10.26
C ILE A 68 12.54 12.64 -11.78
N ALA A 69 13.39 11.78 -12.34
CA ALA A 69 13.37 11.52 -13.76
C ALA A 69 12.08 10.78 -14.16
N VAL A 70 11.45 11.21 -15.26
CA VAL A 70 10.26 10.53 -15.80
C VAL A 70 10.56 9.07 -16.14
N ALA A 71 11.81 8.73 -16.46
CA ALA A 71 12.26 7.36 -16.69
C ALA A 71 12.04 6.46 -15.47
N ASP A 72 12.25 6.98 -14.25
CA ASP A 72 12.08 6.24 -13.00
C ASP A 72 10.60 6.00 -12.66
N LEU A 73 9.69 6.77 -13.29
CA LEU A 73 8.24 6.61 -13.17
C LEU A 73 7.66 5.63 -14.18
N ARG A 74 8.44 5.20 -15.18
CA ARG A 74 7.98 4.31 -16.25
C ARG A 74 7.56 2.93 -15.77
N GLU A 75 8.10 2.45 -14.67
CA GLU A 75 7.67 1.19 -14.06
C GLU A 75 6.20 1.21 -13.59
N THR A 76 5.65 2.40 -13.38
CA THR A 76 4.27 2.59 -12.93
C THR A 76 3.31 2.92 -14.06
N HIS A 77 3.83 3.42 -15.20
CA HIS A 77 3.01 3.95 -16.31
C HIS A 77 3.60 3.56 -17.68
N GLU A 78 2.75 3.04 -18.55
CA GLU A 78 3.13 2.66 -19.93
C GLU A 78 3.23 3.86 -20.87
N SER A 79 2.55 4.96 -20.58
CA SER A 79 2.52 6.17 -21.41
C SER A 79 2.57 7.46 -20.57
N ASN A 80 3.02 8.55 -21.22
CA ASN A 80 3.04 9.86 -20.58
C ASN A 80 1.62 10.39 -20.28
N ASP A 81 0.64 10.10 -21.13
CA ASP A 81 -0.74 10.54 -20.91
C ASP A 81 -1.33 9.92 -19.65
N ARG A 82 -1.06 8.64 -19.39
CA ARG A 82 -1.45 7.98 -18.13
C ARG A 82 -0.73 8.56 -16.93
N LEU A 83 0.54 8.95 -17.08
CA LEU A 83 1.28 9.61 -16.01
C LEU A 83 0.65 10.97 -15.66
N VAL A 84 0.29 11.78 -16.67
CA VAL A 84 -0.41 13.06 -16.46
C VAL A 84 -1.73 12.85 -15.74
N GLN A 85 -2.55 11.90 -16.18
CA GLN A 85 -3.82 11.55 -15.52
C GLN A 85 -3.63 11.13 -14.06
N SER A 86 -2.60 10.35 -13.77
CA SER A 86 -2.31 9.93 -12.38
C SER A 86 -1.82 11.11 -11.52
N ILE A 87 -1.02 12.02 -12.07
CA ILE A 87 -0.62 13.25 -11.38
C ILE A 87 -1.86 14.09 -11.03
N GLU A 88 -2.75 14.30 -11.99
CA GLU A 88 -4.01 15.03 -11.80
C GLU A 88 -4.92 14.35 -10.77
N ALA A 89 -5.03 13.02 -10.82
CA ALA A 89 -5.78 12.24 -9.85
C ALA A 89 -5.24 12.44 -8.42
N LEU A 90 -3.93 12.42 -8.22
CA LEU A 90 -3.30 12.66 -6.93
C LEU A 90 -3.49 14.10 -6.43
N MET A 91 -3.44 15.09 -7.32
CA MET A 91 -3.66 16.51 -6.99
C MET A 91 -5.11 16.80 -6.60
N THR A 92 -6.05 16.11 -7.21
CA THR A 92 -7.50 16.34 -6.98
C THR A 92 -8.07 15.46 -5.89
N THR A 93 -7.33 14.42 -5.45
CA THR A 93 -7.77 13.54 -4.37
C THR A 93 -7.51 14.20 -3.02
N VAL A 94 -8.59 14.51 -2.31
CA VAL A 94 -8.57 14.94 -0.92
C VAL A 94 -8.77 13.72 -0.03
N VAL A 95 -7.79 13.45 0.81
CA VAL A 95 -7.86 12.39 1.82
C VAL A 95 -8.21 12.96 3.18
N THR A 96 -8.87 12.13 3.97
CA THR A 96 -9.25 12.43 5.34
C THR A 96 -8.38 11.60 6.28
N ILE A 97 -7.65 12.26 7.16
CA ILE A 97 -6.73 11.65 8.12
C ILE A 97 -7.25 11.95 9.52
N GLN A 98 -7.51 10.91 10.30
CA GLN A 98 -7.97 11.06 11.67
C GLN A 98 -6.78 11.19 12.61
N ARG A 99 -6.77 12.22 13.45
CA ARG A 99 -5.75 12.43 14.47
C ARG A 99 -6.09 11.69 15.77
N PRO A 100 -5.08 11.40 16.61
CA PRO A 100 -5.31 10.77 17.93
C PRO A 100 -6.20 11.56 18.86
N ASP A 101 -6.26 12.89 18.72
CA ASP A 101 -7.12 13.78 19.50
C ASP A 101 -8.58 13.81 19.05
N GLY A 102 -8.91 13.02 18.01
CA GLY A 102 -10.25 12.94 17.41
C GLY A 102 -10.52 13.99 16.33
N SER A 103 -9.62 14.95 16.13
CA SER A 103 -9.73 15.91 15.01
C SER A 103 -9.44 15.25 13.67
N THR A 104 -9.82 15.93 12.60
CA THR A 104 -9.73 15.38 11.24
C THR A 104 -9.09 16.39 10.31
N ASP A 105 -7.99 15.99 9.66
CA ASP A 105 -7.39 16.75 8.58
C ASP A 105 -7.94 16.29 7.22
N ARG A 106 -8.11 17.26 6.31
CA ARG A 106 -8.41 17.02 4.90
C ARG A 106 -7.31 17.63 4.07
N VAL A 107 -6.55 16.79 3.38
CA VAL A 107 -5.34 17.20 2.64
C VAL A 107 -5.29 16.54 1.27
N GLN A 108 -4.64 17.19 0.33
CA GLN A 108 -4.33 16.61 -0.97
C GLN A 108 -3.12 15.67 -0.84
N LEU A 109 -3.03 14.69 -1.75
CA LEU A 109 -1.88 13.77 -1.76
C LEU A 109 -0.66 14.35 -2.48
N LEU A 110 -0.87 15.20 -3.48
CA LEU A 110 0.19 15.83 -4.24
C LEU A 110 -0.07 17.33 -4.34
N GLY A 111 0.98 18.12 -4.10
CA GLY A 111 0.94 19.57 -4.19
C GLY A 111 1.30 20.07 -5.60
N TRP A 112 2.03 21.19 -5.64
CA TRP A 112 2.52 21.75 -6.89
C TRP A 112 3.38 20.74 -7.67
N ASN A 113 3.23 20.76 -8.99
CA ASN A 113 4.10 20.01 -9.87
C ASN A 113 4.41 20.74 -11.18
N ASN A 114 5.50 20.34 -11.81
CA ASN A 114 5.91 20.77 -13.14
C ASN A 114 6.50 19.55 -13.85
N LEU A 115 5.81 19.08 -14.87
CA LEU A 115 6.26 17.98 -15.72
C LEU A 115 6.92 18.57 -16.97
N SER A 116 8.13 18.13 -17.29
CA SER A 116 8.79 18.44 -18.55
C SER A 116 7.93 17.99 -19.72
N ASP A 117 8.09 18.67 -20.89
CA ASP A 117 7.34 18.32 -22.11
C ASP A 117 7.20 16.82 -22.31
N PRO A 118 5.97 16.29 -22.31
CA PRO A 118 5.71 14.84 -22.41
C PRO A 118 6.27 14.21 -23.69
N LYS A 119 6.51 15.00 -24.74
CA LYS A 119 7.08 14.55 -26.01
C LYS A 119 8.58 14.25 -25.93
N ARG A 120 9.27 14.77 -24.90
CA ARG A 120 10.70 14.51 -24.70
C ARG A 120 10.91 13.15 -24.03
N LYS A 121 11.78 12.32 -24.60
CA LYS A 121 12.16 11.02 -24.01
C LYS A 121 12.89 11.14 -22.68
N ARG A 122 13.54 12.26 -22.41
CA ARG A 122 14.27 12.59 -21.18
C ARG A 122 13.61 13.83 -20.58
N GLY A 123 12.91 13.67 -19.51
CA GLY A 123 12.25 14.75 -18.79
C GLY A 123 12.21 14.44 -17.30
N ASN A 124 11.94 15.46 -16.51
CA ASN A 124 11.84 15.37 -15.06
C ASN A 124 10.44 15.80 -14.62
N LEU A 125 9.97 15.21 -13.55
CA LEU A 125 8.84 15.69 -12.78
C LEU A 125 9.38 16.41 -11.55
N LYS A 126 9.09 17.70 -11.44
CA LYS A 126 9.27 18.46 -10.20
C LYS A 126 7.95 18.46 -9.45
N TYR A 127 7.99 18.23 -8.15
CA TYR A 127 6.77 18.15 -7.33
C TYR A 127 7.01 18.57 -5.89
N SER A 128 5.93 18.82 -5.17
CA SER A 128 5.96 19.02 -3.72
C SER A 128 4.91 18.14 -3.04
N ILE A 129 5.21 17.76 -1.82
CA ILE A 129 4.21 17.21 -0.89
C ILE A 129 3.49 18.42 -0.26
N PRO A 130 2.15 18.42 -0.16
CA PRO A 130 1.42 19.52 0.49
C PRO A 130 1.98 19.80 1.89
N PRO A 131 2.17 21.06 2.30
CA PRO A 131 2.75 21.41 3.60
C PRO A 131 2.00 20.78 4.78
N GLU A 132 0.67 20.76 4.73
CA GLU A 132 -0.18 20.20 5.76
C GLU A 132 0.04 18.69 5.90
N LEU A 133 0.18 17.98 4.76
CA LEU A 133 0.51 16.57 4.75
C LEU A 133 1.93 16.33 5.28
N ALA A 134 2.90 17.14 4.86
CA ALA A 134 4.28 17.04 5.32
C ALA A 134 4.40 17.22 6.84
N LEU A 135 3.64 18.17 7.42
CA LEU A 135 3.59 18.37 8.87
C LEU A 135 2.99 17.17 9.62
N LEU A 136 1.91 16.57 9.08
CA LEU A 136 1.34 15.34 9.64
C LEU A 136 2.37 14.20 9.65
N LEU A 137 3.11 14.03 8.57
CA LEU A 137 4.12 12.98 8.45
C LEU A 137 5.33 13.21 9.35
N LYS A 138 5.67 14.49 9.64
CA LYS A 138 6.76 14.86 10.56
C LYS A 138 6.53 14.31 11.97
N ASP A 139 5.28 14.31 12.42
CA ASP A 139 4.92 13.87 13.77
C ASP A 139 4.56 12.37 13.84
N SER A 140 4.49 11.69 12.69
CA SER A 140 4.20 10.27 12.61
C SER A 140 5.26 9.42 13.32
N THR A 141 4.80 8.43 14.11
CA THR A 141 5.64 7.45 14.79
C THR A 141 5.25 6.01 14.47
N VAL A 142 4.16 5.82 13.70
CA VAL A 142 3.65 4.51 13.29
C VAL A 142 3.76 4.37 11.78
N PHE A 143 4.36 3.28 11.33
CA PHE A 143 4.62 3.05 9.92
C PHE A 143 4.59 1.57 9.54
N ALA A 144 4.45 1.30 8.24
CA ALA A 144 4.76 0.02 7.63
C ALA A 144 6.11 0.06 6.91
N LYS A 145 6.81 -1.07 6.89
CA LYS A 145 7.88 -1.34 5.93
C LYS A 145 7.30 -2.20 4.82
N LEU A 146 7.41 -1.73 3.61
CA LEU A 146 6.81 -2.32 2.42
C LEU A 146 7.90 -2.74 1.45
N GLU A 147 7.83 -3.98 0.96
CA GLU A 147 8.77 -4.49 -0.05
C GLU A 147 8.40 -3.98 -1.44
N LEU A 148 9.32 -3.31 -2.10
CA LEU A 148 9.08 -2.69 -3.41
C LEU A 148 8.75 -3.69 -4.49
N GLU A 149 9.39 -4.85 -4.47
CA GLU A 149 9.13 -5.93 -5.42
C GLU A 149 7.69 -6.44 -5.29
N VAL A 150 7.22 -6.62 -4.06
CA VAL A 150 5.84 -7.02 -3.76
C VAL A 150 4.84 -5.96 -4.23
N LEU A 151 5.09 -4.67 -3.91
CA LEU A 151 4.24 -3.56 -4.34
C LEU A 151 4.10 -3.49 -5.87
N ARG A 152 5.19 -3.74 -6.59
CA ARG A 152 5.21 -3.77 -8.06
C ARG A 152 4.51 -4.99 -8.64
N ALA A 153 4.50 -6.09 -7.92
CA ALA A 153 3.96 -7.36 -8.39
C ALA A 153 2.43 -7.44 -8.39
N PHE A 154 1.74 -6.71 -7.51
CA PHE A 154 0.27 -6.73 -7.45
C PHE A 154 -0.37 -6.28 -8.76
N THR A 155 -1.53 -6.84 -9.07
CA THR A 155 -2.34 -6.48 -10.24
C THR A 155 -3.65 -5.78 -9.87
N SER A 156 -3.98 -5.75 -8.57
CA SER A 156 -5.20 -5.18 -8.02
C SER A 156 -4.91 -4.07 -7.00
N LYS A 157 -5.66 -2.96 -7.08
CA LYS A 157 -5.61 -1.91 -6.04
C LYS A 157 -6.03 -2.44 -4.67
N TYR A 158 -6.90 -3.45 -4.65
CA TYR A 158 -7.37 -4.07 -3.42
C TYR A 158 -6.27 -4.92 -2.75
N ALA A 159 -5.46 -5.63 -3.56
CA ALA A 159 -4.31 -6.38 -3.07
C ALA A 159 -3.25 -5.43 -2.49
N LEU A 160 -2.95 -4.34 -3.18
CA LEU A 160 -2.04 -3.31 -2.69
C LEU A 160 -2.51 -2.73 -1.35
N ALA A 161 -3.79 -2.33 -1.26
CA ALA A 161 -4.35 -1.75 -0.03
C ALA A 161 -4.35 -2.76 1.15
N LEU A 162 -4.74 -4.01 0.89
CA LEU A 162 -4.72 -5.07 1.90
C LEU A 162 -3.30 -5.36 2.39
N TYR A 163 -2.33 -5.43 1.46
CA TYR A 163 -0.92 -5.63 1.81
C TYR A 163 -0.38 -4.49 2.69
N GLU A 164 -0.59 -3.24 2.30
CA GLU A 164 -0.15 -2.08 3.09
C GLU A 164 -0.76 -2.07 4.50
N ALA A 165 -2.07 -2.35 4.59
CA ALA A 165 -2.79 -2.41 5.86
C ALA A 165 -2.25 -3.51 6.79
N VAL A 166 -1.96 -4.71 6.26
CA VAL A 166 -1.45 -5.82 7.06
C VAL A 166 0.05 -5.66 7.36
N ALA A 167 0.86 -5.15 6.43
CA ALA A 167 2.29 -4.88 6.67
C ALA A 167 2.53 -3.93 7.84
N ARG A 168 1.60 -2.99 8.10
CA ARG A 168 1.63 -2.15 9.30
C ARG A 168 1.43 -2.96 10.58
N ARG A 169 0.60 -4.00 10.53
CA ARG A 169 0.11 -4.78 11.68
C ARG A 169 0.94 -6.02 12.00
N VAL A 170 1.51 -6.65 10.99
CA VAL A 170 2.24 -7.92 11.16
C VAL A 170 3.41 -7.83 12.14
N ARG A 171 3.91 -6.63 12.40
CA ARG A 171 4.99 -6.35 13.35
C ARG A 171 4.51 -6.05 14.76
N LEU A 172 3.21 -5.95 14.98
CA LEU A 172 2.64 -5.78 16.31
C LEU A 172 2.81 -7.08 17.09
N LYS A 173 3.48 -6.99 18.24
CA LYS A 173 3.64 -8.14 19.13
C LYS A 173 2.29 -8.47 19.78
N HIS A 174 1.93 -9.74 19.81
CA HIS A 174 0.71 -10.24 20.48
C HIS A 174 -0.63 -9.81 19.88
N VAL A 175 -0.64 -9.23 18.68
CA VAL A 175 -1.87 -8.90 17.94
C VAL A 175 -1.80 -9.63 16.60
N PHE A 176 -2.74 -10.53 16.35
CA PHE A 176 -2.79 -11.37 15.15
C PHE A 176 -4.11 -11.24 14.41
N THR A 177 -5.06 -10.51 14.98
CA THR A 177 -6.37 -10.27 14.38
C THR A 177 -6.88 -8.87 14.72
N GLU A 178 -7.72 -8.32 13.85
CA GLU A 178 -8.42 -7.05 14.07
C GLU A 178 -9.81 -7.09 13.40
N ARG A 179 -10.79 -6.46 14.07
CA ARG A 179 -12.16 -6.34 13.57
C ARG A 179 -12.35 -5.01 12.88
N PHE A 180 -13.07 -5.05 11.77
CA PHE A 180 -13.48 -3.86 11.04
C PHE A 180 -15.00 -3.88 10.81
N ALA A 181 -15.65 -2.74 10.99
CA ALA A 181 -16.96 -2.56 10.42
C ALA A 181 -16.89 -2.73 8.89
N LEU A 182 -17.94 -3.25 8.27
CA LEU A 182 -17.90 -3.56 6.84
C LEU A 182 -17.58 -2.34 5.97
N ASP A 183 -18.12 -1.18 6.34
CA ASP A 183 -17.90 0.06 5.59
C ASP A 183 -16.46 0.58 5.75
N ASP A 184 -15.89 0.50 6.96
CA ASP A 184 -14.47 0.86 7.18
C ASP A 184 -13.53 -0.09 6.42
N PHE A 185 -13.87 -1.37 6.34
CA PHE A 185 -13.09 -2.32 5.55
C PHE A 185 -13.17 -2.07 4.04
N ARG A 186 -14.34 -1.67 3.55
CA ARG A 186 -14.52 -1.25 2.15
C ARG A 186 -13.66 -0.03 1.83
N GLU A 187 -13.66 0.95 2.72
CA GLU A 187 -12.83 2.14 2.58
C GLU A 187 -11.33 1.80 2.61
N LEU A 188 -10.90 0.94 3.55
CA LEU A 188 -9.53 0.44 3.66
C LEU A 188 -9.06 -0.19 2.34
N LEU A 189 -9.88 -1.01 1.72
CA LEU A 189 -9.57 -1.62 0.42
C LEU A 189 -9.63 -0.62 -0.75
N GLY A 190 -10.21 0.55 -0.54
CA GLY A 190 -10.44 1.55 -1.58
C GLY A 190 -11.55 1.15 -2.54
N VAL A 191 -12.62 0.56 -2.03
CA VAL A 191 -13.84 0.29 -2.79
C VAL A 191 -14.61 1.59 -2.97
N GLU A 192 -14.88 1.95 -4.21
CA GLU A 192 -15.60 3.19 -4.52
C GLU A 192 -17.05 3.14 -3.98
N PRO A 193 -17.57 4.27 -3.49
CA PRO A 193 -18.99 4.37 -3.13
C PRO A 193 -19.92 3.90 -4.26
N GLY A 194 -20.93 3.11 -3.94
CA GLY A 194 -21.86 2.56 -4.92
C GLY A 194 -21.31 1.36 -5.74
N LYS A 195 -20.09 0.91 -5.48
CA LYS A 195 -19.52 -0.29 -6.11
C LYS A 195 -19.49 -1.47 -5.14
N LEU A 196 -19.63 -2.69 -5.67
CA LEU A 196 -19.57 -3.94 -4.90
C LEU A 196 -20.46 -3.95 -3.65
N GLU A 197 -21.66 -3.40 -3.73
CA GLU A 197 -22.55 -3.10 -2.59
C GLU A 197 -22.87 -4.32 -1.72
N THR A 198 -23.09 -5.48 -2.35
CA THR A 198 -23.34 -6.71 -1.60
C THR A 198 -22.02 -7.30 -1.10
N PHE A 199 -22.04 -7.95 0.08
CA PHE A 199 -20.88 -8.67 0.58
C PHE A 199 -20.42 -9.78 -0.39
N GLY A 200 -21.35 -10.43 -1.09
CA GLY A 200 -21.03 -11.43 -2.11
C GLY A 200 -20.13 -10.86 -3.21
N ASN A 201 -20.52 -9.70 -3.77
CA ASN A 201 -19.75 -9.01 -4.80
C ASN A 201 -18.42 -8.50 -4.25
N LEU A 202 -18.42 -7.91 -3.05
CA LEU A 202 -17.19 -7.47 -2.38
C LEU A 202 -16.22 -8.63 -2.20
N ASN A 203 -16.70 -9.76 -1.72
CA ASN A 203 -15.89 -10.95 -1.51
C ASN A 203 -15.35 -11.52 -2.83
N GLN A 204 -16.18 -11.61 -3.86
CA GLN A 204 -15.82 -12.19 -5.15
C GLN A 204 -14.83 -11.33 -5.93
N TYR A 205 -15.01 -10.00 -5.97
CA TYR A 205 -14.27 -9.12 -6.87
C TYR A 205 -13.17 -8.29 -6.19
N ALA A 206 -13.17 -8.20 -4.86
CA ALA A 206 -12.15 -7.48 -4.11
C ALA A 206 -11.39 -8.38 -3.12
N ILE A 207 -12.08 -9.02 -2.17
CA ILE A 207 -11.44 -9.73 -1.05
C ILE A 207 -10.68 -10.97 -1.54
N LYS A 208 -11.37 -11.91 -2.20
CA LYS A 208 -10.74 -13.16 -2.67
C LYS A 208 -9.55 -12.93 -3.59
N PRO A 209 -9.64 -12.08 -4.65
CA PRO A 209 -8.49 -11.77 -5.49
C PRO A 209 -7.33 -11.12 -4.72
N ALA A 210 -7.64 -10.20 -3.78
CA ALA A 210 -6.61 -9.56 -2.96
C ALA A 210 -5.90 -10.56 -2.05
N LEU A 211 -6.65 -11.45 -1.39
CA LEU A 211 -6.09 -12.52 -0.54
C LEU A 211 -5.17 -13.44 -1.33
N LEU A 212 -5.58 -13.85 -2.55
CA LEU A 212 -4.76 -14.70 -3.41
C LEU A 212 -3.41 -14.04 -3.75
N GLU A 213 -3.42 -12.77 -4.16
CA GLU A 213 -2.18 -12.07 -4.50
C GLU A 213 -1.31 -11.82 -3.27
N VAL A 214 -1.89 -11.32 -2.17
CA VAL A 214 -1.12 -11.03 -0.94
C VAL A 214 -0.52 -12.31 -0.39
N ASN A 215 -1.30 -13.38 -0.28
CA ASN A 215 -0.81 -14.65 0.26
C ASN A 215 0.22 -15.33 -0.64
N ALA A 216 0.18 -15.11 -1.95
CA ALA A 216 1.18 -15.67 -2.85
C ALA A 216 2.51 -14.89 -2.83
N LEU A 217 2.48 -13.56 -2.65
CA LEU A 217 3.61 -12.68 -2.95
C LEU A 217 4.30 -12.09 -1.72
N SER A 218 3.64 -12.03 -0.54
CA SER A 218 4.21 -11.42 0.67
C SER A 218 4.85 -12.45 1.59
N ASP A 219 5.61 -11.99 2.57
CA ASP A 219 6.25 -12.78 3.62
C ASP A 219 5.32 -13.16 4.80
N PHE A 220 4.02 -12.80 4.68
CA PHE A 220 2.98 -13.11 5.65
C PHE A 220 1.74 -13.70 4.97
N THR A 221 0.87 -14.31 5.78
CA THR A 221 -0.46 -14.77 5.36
C THR A 221 -1.55 -13.87 5.92
N VAL A 222 -2.65 -13.74 5.19
CA VAL A 222 -3.83 -12.98 5.58
C VAL A 222 -5.07 -13.83 5.41
N THR A 223 -5.98 -13.72 6.37
CA THR A 223 -7.33 -14.28 6.30
C THR A 223 -8.36 -13.17 6.53
N VAL A 224 -9.51 -13.28 5.90
CA VAL A 224 -10.65 -12.38 6.11
C VAL A 224 -11.89 -13.22 6.34
N MET A 225 -12.45 -13.13 7.53
CA MET A 225 -13.65 -13.87 7.93
C MET A 225 -14.81 -12.90 8.11
N PRO A 226 -15.98 -13.14 7.48
CA PRO A 226 -17.15 -12.29 7.67
C PRO A 226 -17.76 -12.45 9.05
N GLU A 227 -18.10 -11.34 9.70
CA GLU A 227 -18.87 -11.30 10.93
C GLU A 227 -20.32 -10.90 10.61
N LYS A 228 -21.28 -11.64 11.19
CA LYS A 228 -22.71 -11.49 10.89
C LYS A 228 -23.49 -11.04 12.11
N THR A 229 -24.48 -10.19 11.87
CA THR A 229 -25.57 -9.92 12.80
C THR A 229 -26.86 -10.44 12.15
N GLY A 230 -27.39 -11.54 12.69
CA GLY A 230 -28.44 -12.28 12.04
C GLY A 230 -28.01 -12.84 10.67
N ARG A 231 -28.73 -12.46 9.60
CA ARG A 231 -28.42 -12.89 8.21
C ARG A 231 -27.48 -11.93 7.47
N ARG A 232 -27.21 -10.75 8.01
CA ARG A 232 -26.43 -9.70 7.36
C ARG A 232 -24.99 -9.72 7.82
N VAL A 233 -24.04 -9.59 6.89
CA VAL A 233 -22.63 -9.33 7.21
C VAL A 233 -22.50 -7.85 7.59
N THR A 234 -22.02 -7.59 8.79
CA THR A 234 -21.87 -6.24 9.36
C THR A 234 -20.40 -5.86 9.57
N GLY A 235 -19.49 -6.83 9.52
CA GLY A 235 -18.08 -6.62 9.72
C GLY A 235 -17.23 -7.76 9.17
N VAL A 236 -15.95 -7.62 9.33
CA VAL A 236 -14.95 -8.66 9.03
C VAL A 236 -13.93 -8.76 10.15
N LEU A 237 -13.44 -9.97 10.40
CA LEU A 237 -12.26 -10.24 11.20
C LEU A 237 -11.10 -10.51 10.24
N ILE A 238 -10.08 -9.68 10.28
CA ILE A 238 -8.83 -9.92 9.55
C ILE A 238 -7.86 -10.61 10.49
N GLY A 239 -7.26 -11.72 10.02
CA GLY A 239 -6.17 -12.41 10.69
C GLY A 239 -4.90 -12.35 9.86
N TRP A 240 -3.74 -12.34 10.52
CA TRP A 240 -2.44 -12.37 9.84
C TRP A 240 -1.40 -13.14 10.65
N GLY A 241 -0.38 -13.62 9.95
CA GLY A 241 0.75 -14.30 10.56
C GLY A 241 1.95 -14.31 9.62
N ALA A 242 3.15 -14.26 10.18
CA ALA A 242 4.36 -14.40 9.40
C ALA A 242 4.42 -15.83 8.79
N LYS A 243 4.88 -15.93 7.56
CA LYS A 243 5.16 -17.23 6.92
C LYS A 243 6.41 -17.87 7.53
N ASP A 244 6.43 -19.19 7.54
CA ASP A 244 7.64 -19.95 7.81
C ASP A 244 8.69 -19.77 6.69
N ILE A 245 9.82 -20.42 6.84
CA ILE A 245 10.95 -20.30 5.88
C ILE A 245 10.53 -20.78 4.49
N GLU A 246 9.82 -21.90 4.41
CA GLU A 246 9.41 -22.49 3.13
C GLU A 246 8.33 -21.62 2.44
N GLY A 247 7.38 -21.10 3.19
CA GLY A 247 6.37 -20.17 2.65
C GLY A 247 6.98 -18.85 2.14
N ARG A 248 8.02 -18.35 2.78
CA ARG A 248 8.77 -17.16 2.30
C ARG A 248 9.57 -17.46 1.03
N LYS A 249 10.22 -18.63 0.96
CA LYS A 249 10.91 -19.07 -0.25
C LYS A 249 9.95 -19.22 -1.43
N ALA A 250 8.78 -19.81 -1.19
CA ALA A 250 7.74 -19.96 -2.21
C ALA A 250 7.24 -18.60 -2.71
N ALA A 251 6.98 -17.64 -1.81
CA ALA A 251 6.58 -16.28 -2.19
C ALA A 251 7.67 -15.58 -3.01
N TYR A 252 8.92 -15.66 -2.60
CA TYR A 252 10.05 -15.11 -3.35
C TYR A 252 10.17 -15.76 -4.74
N ALA A 253 10.08 -17.07 -4.83
CA ALA A 253 10.11 -17.78 -6.12
C ALA A 253 8.98 -17.32 -7.05
N GLU A 254 7.75 -17.11 -6.54
CA GLU A 254 6.64 -16.61 -7.35
C GLU A 254 6.85 -15.13 -7.79
N LEU A 255 7.51 -14.31 -6.97
CA LEU A 255 7.87 -12.94 -7.36
C LEU A 255 8.82 -12.91 -8.57
N GLN A 256 9.76 -13.85 -8.65
CA GLN A 256 10.75 -13.96 -9.73
C GLN A 256 10.15 -14.54 -11.03
N ARG A 257 8.98 -15.17 -10.96
CA ARG A 257 8.29 -15.73 -12.14
C ARG A 257 7.59 -14.63 -12.97
N PRO A 258 7.45 -14.81 -14.29
CA PRO A 258 6.69 -13.88 -15.14
C PRO A 258 5.27 -13.67 -14.62
N ARG A 259 4.76 -12.44 -14.76
CA ARG A 259 3.36 -12.12 -14.38
C ARG A 259 2.33 -12.90 -15.20
N VAL A 260 2.66 -13.19 -16.47
CA VAL A 260 1.81 -14.00 -17.33
C VAL A 260 1.63 -15.38 -16.71
N GLY A 261 0.39 -15.83 -16.62
CA GLY A 261 0.04 -17.12 -15.99
C GLY A 261 0.06 -17.12 -14.44
N ARG A 262 0.47 -16.03 -13.78
CA ARG A 262 0.52 -15.98 -12.30
C ARG A 262 -0.82 -16.33 -11.66
N LYS A 263 -1.92 -15.77 -12.15
CA LYS A 263 -3.24 -16.07 -11.60
C LYS A 263 -3.53 -17.59 -11.66
N ALA A 264 -3.24 -18.23 -12.75
CA ALA A 264 -3.45 -19.66 -12.91
C ALA A 264 -2.57 -20.49 -11.95
N ARG A 265 -1.29 -20.11 -11.79
CA ARG A 265 -0.38 -20.77 -10.83
C ARG A 265 -0.85 -20.64 -9.38
N ILE A 266 -1.20 -19.42 -8.93
CA ILE A 266 -1.63 -19.20 -7.54
C ILE A 266 -3.02 -19.77 -7.23
N THR A 267 -3.84 -20.03 -8.24
CA THR A 267 -5.14 -20.71 -8.09
C THR A 267 -5.06 -22.23 -8.26
N GLY A 268 -3.86 -22.76 -8.60
CA GLY A 268 -3.68 -24.20 -8.84
C GLY A 268 -4.40 -24.72 -10.08
N THR A 269 -4.69 -23.83 -11.06
CA THR A 269 -5.36 -24.22 -12.30
C THR A 269 -4.40 -24.62 -13.44
N VAL A 270 -3.10 -24.59 -13.16
CA VAL A 270 -2.06 -25.08 -14.08
C VAL A 270 -1.47 -26.35 -13.48
N GLU A 271 -1.63 -27.48 -14.15
CA GLU A 271 -0.79 -28.64 -13.93
C GLU A 271 0.63 -28.29 -14.41
N GLU A 272 1.63 -28.37 -13.52
CA GLU A 272 3.03 -28.31 -13.97
C GLU A 272 3.28 -29.50 -14.88
N MET A 273 3.42 -29.26 -16.18
CA MET A 273 3.96 -30.27 -17.06
C MET A 273 5.43 -30.46 -16.67
N LEU A 274 5.71 -31.54 -15.95
CA LEU A 274 7.08 -31.98 -15.74
C LEU A 274 7.71 -32.21 -17.11
N PRO A 275 8.95 -31.77 -17.36
CA PRO A 275 9.64 -32.11 -18.61
C PRO A 275 9.67 -33.63 -18.69
N PRO A 276 9.50 -34.20 -19.93
CA PRO A 276 9.58 -35.65 -20.09
C PRO A 276 10.92 -36.13 -19.53
N GLU A 277 10.87 -37.19 -18.69
CA GLU A 277 12.08 -37.85 -18.23
C GLU A 277 12.85 -38.28 -19.47
N VAL A 278 14.07 -37.78 -19.60
CA VAL A 278 15.01 -38.28 -20.61
C VAL A 278 15.39 -39.69 -20.16
N ILE A 279 14.74 -40.69 -20.74
CA ILE A 279 15.15 -42.08 -20.57
C ILE A 279 16.44 -42.24 -21.38
N GLU A 280 17.57 -42.37 -20.68
CA GLU A 280 18.84 -42.81 -21.26
C GLU A 280 18.81 -44.30 -21.66
#